data_243259a0461102c68ad9d9ba02d8ac40
#
_entry.id   243259a0461102c68ad9d9ba02d8ac40
#
_cell.length_a   1.000
_cell.length_b   1.000
_cell.length_c   1.000
_cell.angle_alpha   90.00
_cell.angle_beta   90.00
_cell.angle_gamma   90.00
#
_symmetry.space_group_name_H-M   'P 1'
#
loop_
_entity.id
_entity.type
_entity.pdbx_description
1 polymer ?
#
loop_
_entity_poly.entity_id
_entity_poly.type
_entity_poly.pdbx_seq_one_letter_code
_entity_poly.pdbx_strand_id
1 'polypeptide(L)'
;MSTLRFLRTFLVVAKSGTFADAADTVSLTQAAVSFQMRALEEQLNRQLFEKQGRISVLTAAGRALVPQAQALLDQYDRLCTSDLPPEDLAGPVAFGAIVSCMAPLSRGVSRLKARHPRLDVRLSTGRSGFLIEQVVNGQLDAAIVVEPTHKPPSQIRWVLMREEPLFALAPSNAPVSTAQEALSRYPFLRFDRGEYTGRLVDRVIKHMRCSVDEFLELNSMETLVELVRQGVGVTVLPHPAASGWRNDPGLKMLPLPGKLSAIVRHIGMVVRIDHPKPRLIEELQEVCAASEGHG
;
A
#
# COMPACT_ATOMS: atom_id res chain seq x y z
N MET A 1 -11.60 -23.58 -26.83
CA MET A 1 -11.59 -22.90 -25.50
C MET A 1 -10.47 -21.86 -25.50
N SER A 2 -10.69 -20.70 -24.93
CA SER A 2 -9.76 -19.57 -25.10
C SER A 2 -8.55 -19.66 -24.15
N THR A 3 -7.34 -19.61 -24.67
CA THR A 3 -6.06 -19.54 -23.93
C THR A 3 -6.06 -18.42 -22.87
N LEU A 4 -6.72 -17.29 -23.17
CA LEU A 4 -6.87 -16.20 -22.22
C LEU A 4 -7.63 -16.60 -20.95
N ARG A 5 -8.65 -17.46 -21.08
CA ARG A 5 -9.35 -18.01 -19.92
C ARG A 5 -8.43 -18.89 -19.07
N PHE A 6 -7.59 -19.70 -19.71
CA PHE A 6 -6.63 -20.55 -19.00
C PHE A 6 -5.58 -19.71 -18.27
N LEU A 7 -5.11 -18.62 -18.88
CA LEU A 7 -4.19 -17.69 -18.24
C LEU A 7 -4.83 -16.98 -17.04
N ARG A 8 -6.10 -16.59 -17.11
CA ARG A 8 -6.81 -16.02 -15.95
C ARG A 8 -6.91 -17.03 -14.82
N THR A 9 -7.29 -18.27 -15.11
CA THR A 9 -7.34 -19.36 -14.11
C THR A 9 -5.95 -19.65 -13.54
N PHE A 10 -4.90 -19.65 -14.37
CA PHE A 10 -3.51 -19.83 -13.95
C PHE A 10 -3.07 -18.79 -12.92
N LEU A 11 -3.38 -17.50 -13.15
CA LEU A 11 -3.06 -16.44 -12.20
C LEU A 11 -3.79 -16.59 -10.86
N VAL A 12 -5.03 -17.10 -10.88
CA VAL A 12 -5.77 -17.39 -9.65
C VAL A 12 -5.13 -18.57 -8.91
N VAL A 13 -4.77 -19.64 -9.60
CA VAL A 13 -4.09 -20.81 -8.99
C VAL A 13 -2.74 -20.40 -8.39
N ALA A 14 -1.99 -19.54 -9.10
CA ALA A 14 -0.70 -19.03 -8.63
C ALA A 14 -0.80 -18.24 -7.31
N LYS A 15 -1.96 -17.61 -7.06
CA LYS A 15 -2.25 -16.87 -5.82
C LYS A 15 -2.78 -17.76 -4.70
N SER A 16 -3.68 -18.69 -5.04
CA SER A 16 -4.41 -19.50 -4.04
C SER A 16 -3.55 -20.62 -3.46
N GLY A 17 -2.49 -21.05 -4.16
CA GLY A 17 -1.60 -22.14 -3.73
C GLY A 17 -2.18 -23.54 -3.88
N THR A 18 -3.51 -23.68 -4.04
CA THR A 18 -4.17 -24.97 -4.31
C THR A 18 -5.17 -24.85 -5.45
N PHE A 19 -5.39 -25.96 -6.16
CA PHE A 19 -6.39 -26.03 -7.24
C PHE A 19 -7.83 -26.00 -6.71
N ALA A 20 -8.05 -26.41 -5.46
CA ALA A 20 -9.35 -26.36 -4.83
C ALA A 20 -9.76 -24.92 -4.50
N ASP A 21 -8.92 -24.16 -3.81
CA ASP A 21 -9.19 -22.75 -3.45
C ASP A 21 -9.33 -21.87 -4.71
N ALA A 22 -8.53 -22.17 -5.74
CA ALA A 22 -8.67 -21.50 -7.03
C ALA A 22 -10.02 -21.81 -7.69
N ALA A 23 -10.50 -23.04 -7.62
CA ALA A 23 -11.78 -23.47 -8.20
C ALA A 23 -12.95 -22.71 -7.59
N ASP A 24 -12.96 -22.52 -6.27
CA ASP A 24 -13.96 -21.73 -5.57
C ASP A 24 -13.93 -20.26 -6.02
N THR A 25 -12.72 -19.71 -6.17
CA THR A 25 -12.53 -18.30 -6.60
C THR A 25 -13.04 -18.06 -8.02
N VAL A 26 -12.83 -19.01 -8.96
CA VAL A 26 -13.23 -18.85 -10.36
C VAL A 26 -14.59 -19.48 -10.68
N SER A 27 -15.34 -19.96 -9.68
CA SER A 27 -16.64 -20.65 -9.82
C SER A 27 -16.57 -21.83 -10.80
N LEU A 28 -15.54 -22.66 -10.66
CA LEU A 28 -15.32 -23.88 -11.41
C LEU A 28 -15.16 -25.09 -10.47
N THR A 29 -15.23 -26.30 -11.02
CA THR A 29 -14.82 -27.50 -10.27
C THR A 29 -13.29 -27.62 -10.26
N GLN A 30 -12.72 -28.25 -9.23
CA GLN A 30 -11.28 -28.55 -9.17
C GLN A 30 -10.79 -29.34 -10.39
N ALA A 31 -11.63 -30.28 -10.90
CA ALA A 31 -11.33 -31.03 -12.10
C ALA A 31 -11.22 -30.15 -13.35
N ALA A 32 -12.11 -29.12 -13.47
CA ALA A 32 -12.07 -28.16 -14.56
C ALA A 32 -10.83 -27.25 -14.49
N VAL A 33 -10.45 -26.81 -13.29
CA VAL A 33 -9.19 -26.05 -13.08
C VAL A 33 -7.99 -26.92 -13.45
N SER A 34 -7.91 -28.16 -12.97
CA SER A 34 -6.83 -29.09 -13.30
C SER A 34 -6.73 -29.35 -14.81
N PHE A 35 -7.86 -29.50 -15.49
CA PHE A 35 -7.90 -29.64 -16.94
C PHE A 35 -7.36 -28.39 -17.65
N GLN A 36 -7.78 -27.20 -17.23
CA GLN A 36 -7.30 -25.95 -17.81
C GLN A 36 -5.80 -25.75 -17.62
N MET A 37 -5.25 -26.12 -16.46
CA MET A 37 -3.81 -26.00 -16.20
C MET A 37 -2.99 -26.96 -17.07
N ARG A 38 -3.44 -28.23 -17.20
CA ARG A 38 -2.77 -29.18 -18.10
C ARG A 38 -2.82 -28.71 -19.56
N ALA A 39 -3.99 -28.25 -20.03
CA ALA A 39 -4.12 -27.72 -21.38
C ALA A 39 -3.22 -26.51 -21.64
N LEU A 40 -3.01 -25.66 -20.63
CA LEU A 40 -2.09 -24.51 -20.72
C LEU A 40 -0.63 -24.99 -20.76
N GLU A 41 -0.24 -25.96 -19.93
CA GLU A 41 1.09 -26.57 -19.93
C GLU A 41 1.43 -27.22 -21.28
N GLU A 42 0.48 -27.95 -21.87
CA GLU A 42 0.58 -28.55 -23.19
C GLU A 42 0.76 -27.47 -24.28
N GLN A 43 -0.08 -26.42 -24.28
CA GLN A 43 0.02 -25.34 -25.26
C GLN A 43 1.37 -24.59 -25.19
N LEU A 44 1.90 -24.40 -24.00
CA LEU A 44 3.18 -23.70 -23.78
C LEU A 44 4.38 -24.66 -23.85
N ASN A 45 4.14 -25.96 -23.94
CA ASN A 45 5.16 -27.02 -23.88
C ASN A 45 6.11 -26.83 -22.68
N ARG A 46 5.53 -26.50 -21.50
CA ARG A 46 6.26 -26.24 -20.26
C ARG A 46 5.45 -26.70 -19.06
N GLN A 47 6.11 -27.31 -18.09
CA GLN A 47 5.52 -27.61 -16.80
C GLN A 47 5.49 -26.34 -15.95
N LEU A 48 4.31 -25.92 -15.53
CA LEU A 48 4.09 -24.70 -14.74
C LEU A 48 3.93 -25.01 -13.24
N PHE A 49 3.50 -26.26 -12.92
CA PHE A 49 3.28 -26.73 -11.56
C PHE A 49 4.04 -28.02 -11.30
N GLU A 50 4.53 -28.17 -10.08
CA GLU A 50 5.08 -29.41 -9.55
C GLU A 50 4.38 -29.79 -8.24
N LYS A 51 4.31 -31.10 -7.95
CA LYS A 51 3.70 -31.60 -6.72
C LYS A 51 4.73 -31.63 -5.60
N GLN A 52 4.47 -30.93 -4.52
CA GLN A 52 5.18 -31.08 -3.25
C GLN A 52 4.21 -31.69 -2.21
N GLY A 53 4.15 -33.02 -2.14
CA GLY A 53 3.18 -33.73 -1.32
C GLY A 53 1.74 -33.53 -1.85
N ARG A 54 0.89 -32.91 -1.05
CA ARG A 54 -0.52 -32.61 -1.40
C ARG A 54 -0.74 -31.24 -2.04
N ILE A 55 0.31 -30.41 -2.11
CA ILE A 55 0.24 -29.02 -2.60
C ILE A 55 0.86 -28.94 -3.99
N SER A 56 0.26 -28.18 -4.88
CA SER A 56 0.83 -27.83 -6.18
C SER A 56 1.55 -26.50 -6.08
N VAL A 57 2.86 -26.47 -6.30
CA VAL A 57 3.68 -25.27 -6.29
C VAL A 57 4.13 -24.89 -7.69
N LEU A 58 4.33 -23.60 -7.93
CA LEU A 58 4.85 -23.12 -9.22
C LEU A 58 6.28 -23.60 -9.44
N THR A 59 6.57 -24.11 -10.63
CA THR A 59 7.95 -24.31 -11.12
C THR A 59 8.64 -22.97 -11.36
N ALA A 60 9.94 -22.97 -11.69
CA ALA A 60 10.62 -21.78 -12.15
C ALA A 60 9.97 -21.17 -13.41
N ALA A 61 9.52 -22.03 -14.34
CA ALA A 61 8.78 -21.61 -15.54
C ALA A 61 7.42 -21.00 -15.19
N GLY A 62 6.68 -21.59 -14.21
CA GLY A 62 5.42 -21.06 -13.70
C GLY A 62 5.59 -19.67 -13.09
N ARG A 63 6.60 -19.50 -12.23
CA ARG A 63 6.91 -18.18 -11.65
C ARG A 63 7.25 -17.12 -12.70
N ALA A 64 8.03 -17.49 -13.71
CA ALA A 64 8.37 -16.57 -14.79
C ALA A 64 7.17 -16.24 -15.70
N LEU A 65 6.19 -17.14 -15.81
CA LEU A 65 4.96 -16.92 -16.60
C LEU A 65 4.00 -15.94 -15.93
N VAL A 66 3.96 -15.84 -14.60
CA VAL A 66 3.00 -14.98 -13.88
C VAL A 66 3.00 -13.54 -14.41
N PRO A 67 4.12 -12.80 -14.43
CA PRO A 67 4.14 -11.43 -14.95
C PRO A 67 3.81 -11.35 -16.45
N GLN A 68 4.19 -12.35 -17.24
CA GLN A 68 3.91 -12.39 -18.69
C GLN A 68 2.42 -12.61 -18.96
N ALA A 69 1.78 -13.53 -18.22
CA ALA A 69 0.36 -13.80 -18.31
C ALA A 69 -0.46 -12.56 -17.92
N GLN A 70 -0.05 -11.87 -16.86
CA GLN A 70 -0.70 -10.63 -16.44
C GLN A 70 -0.61 -9.56 -17.54
N ALA A 71 0.60 -9.30 -18.07
CA ALA A 71 0.80 -8.31 -19.13
C ALA A 71 -0.01 -8.61 -20.40
N LEU A 72 -0.12 -9.88 -20.77
CA LEU A 72 -0.92 -10.30 -21.94
C LEU A 72 -2.42 -10.08 -21.70
N LEU A 73 -2.92 -10.40 -20.52
CA LEU A 73 -4.34 -10.18 -20.19
C LEU A 73 -4.65 -8.68 -20.12
N ASP A 74 -3.77 -7.88 -19.56
CA ASP A 74 -3.89 -6.41 -19.55
C ASP A 74 -3.92 -5.84 -20.98
N GLN A 75 -3.11 -6.40 -21.89
CA GLN A 75 -3.11 -6.04 -23.31
C GLN A 75 -4.42 -6.40 -23.99
N TYR A 76 -4.93 -7.60 -23.73
CA TYR A 76 -6.22 -8.05 -24.27
C TYR A 76 -7.39 -7.18 -23.76
N ASP A 77 -7.41 -6.90 -22.46
CA ASP A 77 -8.44 -6.05 -21.86
C ASP A 77 -8.40 -4.61 -22.47
N ARG A 78 -7.22 -4.11 -22.83
CA ARG A 78 -7.07 -2.86 -23.60
C ARG A 78 -7.72 -2.94 -24.98
N LEU A 79 -7.52 -4.02 -25.70
CA LEU A 79 -8.16 -4.20 -27.02
C LEU A 79 -9.68 -4.23 -26.91
N CYS A 80 -10.22 -4.83 -25.85
CA CYS A 80 -11.66 -4.89 -25.60
C CYS A 80 -12.26 -3.53 -25.16
N THR A 81 -11.43 -2.61 -24.67
CA THR A 81 -11.88 -1.28 -24.20
C THR A 81 -11.59 -0.15 -25.18
N SER A 82 -10.91 -0.43 -26.30
CA SER A 82 -10.52 0.59 -27.28
C SER A 82 -11.69 1.27 -28.01
N ASP A 83 -12.89 0.67 -27.99
CA ASP A 83 -14.10 1.26 -28.59
C ASP A 83 -14.89 2.16 -27.60
N LEU A 84 -14.38 2.36 -26.38
CA LEU A 84 -14.98 3.28 -25.43
C LEU A 84 -14.60 4.71 -25.77
N PRO A 85 -15.52 5.69 -25.61
CA PRO A 85 -15.15 7.10 -25.72
C PRO A 85 -13.90 7.38 -24.89
N PRO A 86 -12.96 8.21 -25.38
CA PRO A 86 -11.71 8.51 -24.67
C PRO A 86 -11.91 9.03 -23.25
N GLU A 87 -13.12 9.44 -22.91
CA GLU A 87 -13.53 10.02 -21.63
C GLU A 87 -13.94 8.99 -20.57
N ASP A 88 -14.16 7.72 -20.93
CA ASP A 88 -14.81 6.76 -20.03
C ASP A 88 -13.87 5.61 -19.62
N LEU A 89 -13.37 5.69 -18.39
CA LEU A 89 -12.59 4.61 -17.78
C LEU A 89 -13.51 3.49 -17.29
N ALA A 90 -13.19 2.23 -17.60
CA ALA A 90 -13.99 1.07 -17.22
C ALA A 90 -13.13 -0.15 -16.86
N GLY A 91 -13.77 -1.15 -16.25
CA GLY A 91 -13.19 -2.44 -15.89
C GLY A 91 -12.49 -2.46 -14.52
N PRO A 92 -11.81 -3.58 -14.19
CA PRO A 92 -11.19 -3.77 -12.90
C PRO A 92 -9.98 -2.86 -12.72
N VAL A 93 -9.87 -2.29 -11.50
CA VAL A 93 -8.74 -1.49 -11.04
C VAL A 93 -8.48 -1.79 -9.56
N ALA A 94 -7.21 -1.85 -9.17
CA ALA A 94 -6.80 -2.19 -7.82
C ALA A 94 -5.81 -1.16 -7.28
N PHE A 95 -6.14 -0.52 -6.17
CA PHE A 95 -5.30 0.48 -5.53
C PHE A 95 -4.94 0.07 -4.11
N GLY A 96 -3.74 0.44 -3.68
CA GLY A 96 -3.26 0.20 -2.33
C GLY A 96 -2.89 1.46 -1.59
N ALA A 97 -2.95 1.43 -0.25
CA ALA A 97 -2.38 2.48 0.57
C ALA A 97 -1.90 1.93 1.92
N ILE A 98 -0.91 2.60 2.50
CA ILE A 98 -0.63 2.43 3.94
C ILE A 98 -1.83 2.90 4.75
N VAL A 99 -1.99 2.37 5.96
CA VAL A 99 -3.18 2.61 6.80
C VAL A 99 -3.53 4.10 6.91
N SER A 100 -2.55 4.96 7.22
CA SER A 100 -2.74 6.40 7.38
C SER A 100 -3.17 7.15 6.10
N CYS A 101 -3.05 6.51 4.94
CA CYS A 101 -3.42 7.06 3.64
C CYS A 101 -4.70 6.44 3.06
N MET A 102 -5.30 5.45 3.74
CA MET A 102 -6.47 4.76 3.22
C MET A 102 -7.70 5.68 3.14
N ALA A 103 -7.95 6.51 4.15
CA ALA A 103 -9.08 7.42 4.13
C ALA A 103 -9.00 8.49 3.01
N PRO A 104 -7.86 9.19 2.79
CA PRO A 104 -7.67 10.05 1.62
C PRO A 104 -7.84 9.31 0.29
N LEU A 105 -7.25 8.11 0.14
CA LEU A 105 -7.41 7.30 -1.07
C LEU A 105 -8.89 6.96 -1.32
N SER A 106 -9.62 6.50 -0.30
CA SER A 106 -11.03 6.14 -0.42
C SER A 106 -11.89 7.33 -0.87
N ARG A 107 -11.63 8.54 -0.37
CA ARG A 107 -12.31 9.76 -0.83
C ARG A 107 -11.98 10.08 -2.29
N GLY A 108 -10.70 9.97 -2.70
CA GLY A 108 -10.29 10.15 -4.08
C GLY A 108 -10.96 9.15 -5.01
N VAL A 109 -10.95 7.87 -4.63
CA VAL A 109 -11.59 6.78 -5.39
C VAL A 109 -13.10 6.98 -5.49
N SER A 110 -13.78 7.46 -4.45
CA SER A 110 -15.21 7.77 -4.53
C SER A 110 -15.50 8.83 -5.58
N ARG A 111 -14.67 9.86 -5.70
CA ARG A 111 -14.77 10.89 -6.74
C ARG A 111 -14.47 10.31 -8.14
N LEU A 112 -13.44 9.47 -8.25
CA LEU A 112 -13.10 8.78 -9.49
C LEU A 112 -14.25 7.88 -9.96
N LYS A 113 -14.84 7.11 -9.05
CA LYS A 113 -16.00 6.24 -9.33
C LYS A 113 -17.25 7.02 -9.74
N ALA A 114 -17.47 8.21 -9.16
CA ALA A 114 -18.56 9.09 -9.55
C ALA A 114 -18.41 9.62 -11.00
N ARG A 115 -17.16 9.87 -11.44
CA ARG A 115 -16.84 10.25 -12.83
C ARG A 115 -16.92 9.06 -13.81
N HIS A 116 -16.51 7.88 -13.34
CA HIS A 116 -16.39 6.66 -14.13
C HIS A 116 -17.14 5.49 -13.46
N PRO A 117 -18.50 5.45 -13.55
CA PRO A 117 -19.32 4.45 -12.86
C PRO A 117 -18.99 2.99 -13.23
N ARG A 118 -18.40 2.76 -14.41
CA ARG A 118 -18.06 1.42 -14.91
C ARG A 118 -16.72 0.88 -14.39
N LEU A 119 -15.97 1.64 -13.58
CA LEU A 119 -14.81 1.11 -12.89
C LEU A 119 -15.23 0.10 -11.80
N ASP A 120 -14.59 -1.06 -11.76
CA ASP A 120 -14.69 -2.02 -10.66
C ASP A 120 -13.46 -1.85 -9.77
N VAL A 121 -13.63 -1.14 -8.65
CA VAL A 121 -12.51 -0.69 -7.81
C VAL A 121 -12.31 -1.62 -6.62
N ARG A 122 -11.08 -2.12 -6.48
CA ARG A 122 -10.61 -2.84 -5.28
C ARG A 122 -9.60 -2.00 -4.53
N LEU A 123 -9.78 -1.88 -3.21
CA LEU A 123 -8.82 -1.23 -2.31
C LEU A 123 -8.18 -2.25 -1.38
N SER A 124 -6.90 -2.08 -1.12
CA SER A 124 -6.14 -2.90 -0.16
C SER A 124 -5.21 -2.04 0.70
N THR A 125 -4.96 -2.49 1.92
CA THR A 125 -4.00 -1.85 2.82
C THR A 125 -2.84 -2.78 3.12
N GLY A 126 -1.68 -2.20 3.38
CA GLY A 126 -0.48 -2.96 3.71
C GLY A 126 0.72 -2.09 4.06
N ARG A 127 1.84 -2.74 4.35
CA ARG A 127 3.14 -2.08 4.54
C ARG A 127 3.69 -1.57 3.20
N SER A 128 4.41 -0.45 3.21
CA SER A 128 4.94 0.16 1.99
C SER A 128 5.72 -0.81 1.09
N GLY A 129 6.60 -1.64 1.66
CA GLY A 129 7.38 -2.61 0.89
C GLY A 129 6.51 -3.65 0.19
N PHE A 130 5.50 -4.19 0.89
CA PHE A 130 4.53 -5.14 0.32
C PHE A 130 3.71 -4.49 -0.81
N LEU A 131 3.20 -3.27 -0.60
CA LEU A 131 2.41 -2.56 -1.61
C LEU A 131 3.24 -2.24 -2.86
N ILE A 132 4.52 -1.86 -2.69
CA ILE A 132 5.45 -1.65 -3.80
C ILE A 132 5.63 -2.94 -4.61
N GLU A 133 5.83 -4.07 -3.94
CA GLU A 133 5.93 -5.38 -4.60
C GLU A 133 4.66 -5.72 -5.39
N GLN A 134 3.48 -5.47 -4.82
CA GLN A 134 2.20 -5.68 -5.52
C GLN A 134 2.07 -4.81 -6.78
N VAL A 135 2.57 -3.56 -6.77
CA VAL A 135 2.59 -2.70 -7.97
C VAL A 135 3.58 -3.23 -9.00
N VAL A 136 4.80 -3.63 -8.59
CA VAL A 136 5.81 -4.23 -9.49
C VAL A 136 5.25 -5.47 -10.20
N ASN A 137 4.53 -6.33 -9.46
CA ASN A 137 3.94 -7.56 -9.96
C ASN A 137 2.60 -7.34 -10.71
N GLY A 138 2.14 -6.09 -10.88
CA GLY A 138 0.89 -5.76 -11.57
C GLY A 138 -0.39 -6.21 -10.84
N GLN A 139 -0.29 -6.49 -9.54
CA GLN A 139 -1.43 -6.85 -8.71
C GLN A 139 -2.19 -5.62 -8.18
N LEU A 140 -1.48 -4.48 -8.13
CA LEU A 140 -2.05 -3.15 -7.91
C LEU A 140 -1.69 -2.25 -9.09
N ASP A 141 -2.63 -1.42 -9.50
CA ASP A 141 -2.42 -0.39 -10.51
C ASP A 141 -1.59 0.76 -9.96
N ALA A 142 -1.85 1.15 -8.71
CA ALA A 142 -1.08 2.14 -7.97
C ALA A 142 -1.13 1.89 -6.47
N ALA A 143 -0.16 2.45 -5.72
CA ALA A 143 -0.19 2.43 -4.27
C ALA A 143 0.34 3.74 -3.67
N ILE A 144 -0.29 4.22 -2.58
CA ILE A 144 0.18 5.35 -1.78
C ILE A 144 1.01 4.81 -0.63
N VAL A 145 2.29 5.17 -0.61
CA VAL A 145 3.30 4.63 0.29
C VAL A 145 4.23 5.71 0.83
N VAL A 146 4.97 5.38 1.89
CA VAL A 146 6.11 6.20 2.33
C VAL A 146 7.24 6.08 1.32
N GLU A 147 7.99 7.17 1.12
CA GLU A 147 9.18 7.18 0.26
C GLU A 147 10.13 6.03 0.59
N PRO A 148 10.49 5.19 -0.40
CA PRO A 148 11.45 4.12 -0.19
C PRO A 148 12.82 4.65 0.21
N THR A 149 13.47 4.03 1.21
CA THR A 149 14.83 4.40 1.65
C THR A 149 15.91 3.98 0.65
N HIS A 150 15.59 3.09 -0.27
CA HIS A 150 16.46 2.63 -1.36
C HIS A 150 15.84 2.99 -2.70
N LYS A 151 16.68 3.08 -3.72
CA LYS A 151 16.21 3.32 -5.09
C LYS A 151 15.12 2.29 -5.45
N PRO A 152 13.94 2.75 -5.87
CA PRO A 152 12.88 1.83 -6.27
C PRO A 152 13.29 1.01 -7.49
N PRO A 153 12.69 -0.18 -7.71
CA PRO A 153 12.88 -0.96 -8.93
C PRO A 153 12.66 -0.12 -10.18
N SER A 154 13.44 -0.41 -11.25
CA SER A 154 13.41 0.37 -12.48
C SER A 154 12.07 0.33 -13.23
N GLN A 155 11.19 -0.64 -12.90
CA GLN A 155 9.86 -0.80 -13.51
C GLN A 155 8.82 0.19 -12.96
N ILE A 156 9.10 0.85 -11.83
CA ILE A 156 8.16 1.74 -11.18
C ILE A 156 8.73 3.15 -11.05
N ARG A 157 7.84 4.12 -10.98
CA ARG A 157 8.14 5.49 -10.54
C ARG A 157 7.43 5.78 -9.22
N TRP A 158 8.10 6.51 -8.36
CA TRP A 158 7.52 7.09 -7.15
C TRP A 158 7.32 8.59 -7.38
N VAL A 159 6.13 9.09 -7.08
CA VAL A 159 5.76 10.50 -7.28
C VAL A 159 5.36 11.08 -5.94
N LEU A 160 6.08 12.09 -5.48
CA LEU A 160 5.76 12.79 -4.23
C LEU A 160 4.35 13.39 -4.30
N MET A 161 3.56 13.13 -3.27
CA MET A 161 2.23 13.73 -3.10
C MET A 161 2.24 14.78 -1.99
N ARG A 162 2.83 14.47 -0.83
CA ARG A 162 2.90 15.38 0.30
C ARG A 162 4.04 15.07 1.27
N GLU A 163 4.33 16.07 2.09
CA GLU A 163 5.26 15.97 3.20
C GLU A 163 4.51 16.06 4.54
N GLU A 164 4.87 15.20 5.46
CA GLU A 164 4.28 15.16 6.80
C GLU A 164 5.36 15.38 7.85
N PRO A 165 5.36 16.54 8.52
CA PRO A 165 6.33 16.85 9.56
C PRO A 165 6.14 15.93 10.78
N LEU A 166 7.24 15.63 11.49
CA LEU A 166 7.21 14.84 12.70
C LEU A 166 7.05 15.74 13.93
N PHE A 167 6.26 15.24 14.89
CA PHE A 167 6.06 15.88 16.20
C PHE A 167 6.20 14.83 17.30
N ALA A 168 6.63 15.26 18.49
CA ALA A 168 6.38 14.47 19.68
C ALA A 168 4.95 14.74 20.17
N LEU A 169 4.25 13.67 20.55
CA LEU A 169 2.91 13.71 21.12
C LEU A 169 2.96 13.35 22.59
N ALA A 170 2.32 14.17 23.42
CA ALA A 170 2.18 13.95 24.85
C ALA A 170 0.71 14.14 25.28
N PRO A 171 0.28 13.59 26.41
CA PRO A 171 -1.01 13.92 27.00
C PRO A 171 -1.16 15.43 27.22
N SER A 172 -2.35 15.99 27.01
CA SER A 172 -2.56 17.45 27.14
C SER A 172 -2.26 17.99 28.54
N ASN A 173 -2.49 17.17 29.57
CA ASN A 173 -2.21 17.50 30.98
C ASN A 173 -0.75 17.26 31.41
N ALA A 174 0.11 16.73 30.57
CA ALA A 174 1.51 16.50 30.90
C ALA A 174 2.23 17.86 31.12
N PRO A 175 2.94 18.04 32.28
CA PRO A 175 3.68 19.27 32.59
C PRO A 175 5.02 19.30 31.85
N VAL A 176 4.96 19.27 30.50
CA VAL A 176 6.11 19.34 29.59
C VAL A 176 5.90 20.42 28.54
N SER A 177 6.97 21.11 28.16
CA SER A 177 6.92 22.19 27.20
C SER A 177 7.73 21.88 25.93
N THR A 178 8.59 20.86 25.97
CA THR A 178 9.46 20.47 24.85
C THR A 178 9.37 18.98 24.55
N ALA A 179 9.65 18.59 23.31
CA ALA A 179 9.75 17.20 22.90
C ALA A 179 10.81 16.44 23.73
N GLN A 180 11.93 17.09 24.05
CA GLN A 180 13.00 16.49 24.82
C GLN A 180 12.56 16.17 26.27
N GLU A 181 11.85 17.11 26.93
CA GLU A 181 11.29 16.84 28.26
C GLU A 181 10.29 15.69 28.25
N ALA A 182 9.40 15.66 27.25
CA ALA A 182 8.41 14.61 27.12
C ALA A 182 9.07 13.24 26.99
N LEU A 183 10.02 13.09 26.07
CA LEU A 183 10.72 11.84 25.79
C LEU A 183 11.63 11.36 26.94
N SER A 184 12.12 12.28 27.78
CA SER A 184 12.99 11.93 28.91
C SER A 184 12.23 11.57 30.20
N ARG A 185 10.97 12.00 30.32
CA ARG A 185 10.17 11.86 31.56
C ARG A 185 9.07 10.82 31.50
N TYR A 186 8.63 10.46 30.29
CA TYR A 186 7.48 9.56 30.09
C TYR A 186 7.89 8.30 29.36
N PRO A 187 7.17 7.19 29.58
CA PRO A 187 7.35 5.97 28.81
C PRO A 187 7.18 6.24 27.31
N PHE A 188 8.09 5.71 26.51
CA PHE A 188 8.07 5.92 25.06
C PHE A 188 7.29 4.81 24.37
N LEU A 189 6.25 5.22 23.62
CA LEU A 189 5.42 4.35 22.81
C LEU A 189 5.98 4.38 21.39
N ARG A 190 6.62 3.30 20.99
CA ARG A 190 7.39 3.23 19.74
C ARG A 190 6.53 2.79 18.56
N PHE A 191 6.73 3.46 17.43
CA PHE A 191 6.22 2.97 16.15
C PHE A 191 7.19 1.91 15.58
N ASP A 192 6.64 0.84 14.97
CA ASP A 192 7.35 -0.34 14.43
C ASP A 192 8.63 0.03 13.66
N ARG A 193 9.78 -0.41 14.15
CA ARG A 193 11.11 -0.20 13.55
C ARG A 193 11.27 -0.85 12.17
N GLY A 194 10.53 -1.90 11.89
CA GLY A 194 10.50 -2.57 10.59
C GLY A 194 9.92 -1.69 9.48
N GLU A 195 9.12 -0.68 9.85
CA GLU A 195 8.50 0.23 8.91
C GLU A 195 9.42 1.41 8.54
N TYR A 196 9.17 2.01 7.37
CA TYR A 196 9.90 3.22 6.95
C TYR A 196 9.70 4.38 7.93
N THR A 197 8.49 4.56 8.44
CA THR A 197 8.18 5.57 9.46
C THR A 197 8.96 5.32 10.76
N GLY A 198 9.04 4.07 11.24
CA GLY A 198 9.79 3.73 12.45
C GLY A 198 11.27 4.06 12.33
N ARG A 199 11.89 3.76 11.18
CA ARG A 199 13.29 4.17 10.93
C ARG A 199 13.49 5.68 10.92
N LEU A 200 12.49 6.45 10.50
CA LEU A 200 12.52 7.90 10.56
C LEU A 200 12.45 8.40 12.02
N VAL A 201 11.58 7.80 12.83
CA VAL A 201 11.47 8.06 14.26
C VAL A 201 12.77 7.71 14.96
N ASP A 202 13.41 6.57 14.69
CA ASP A 202 14.71 6.20 15.25
C ASP A 202 15.80 7.24 14.93
N ARG A 203 15.79 7.76 13.71
CA ARG A 203 16.72 8.83 13.33
C ARG A 203 16.50 10.09 14.17
N VAL A 204 15.26 10.48 14.43
CA VAL A 204 14.93 11.62 15.31
C VAL A 204 15.45 11.37 16.72
N ILE A 205 15.10 10.24 17.35
CA ILE A 205 15.52 9.89 18.72
C ILE A 205 17.05 9.92 18.82
N LYS A 206 17.75 9.30 17.89
CA LYS A 206 19.21 9.26 17.85
C LYS A 206 19.83 10.67 17.78
N HIS A 207 19.28 11.55 16.95
CA HIS A 207 19.78 12.92 16.81
C HIS A 207 19.45 13.82 18.00
N MET A 208 18.33 13.56 18.68
CA MET A 208 17.99 14.24 19.93
C MET A 208 18.91 13.89 21.08
N ARG A 209 19.70 12.81 20.96
CA ARG A 209 20.57 12.26 22.03
C ARG A 209 19.81 12.05 23.35
N CYS A 210 18.51 11.75 23.27
CA CYS A 210 17.67 11.38 24.39
C CYS A 210 17.75 9.89 24.66
N SER A 211 17.93 9.52 25.93
CA SER A 211 17.60 8.17 26.39
C SER A 211 16.08 8.10 26.56
N VAL A 212 15.42 7.19 25.86
CA VAL A 212 13.98 6.94 25.98
C VAL A 212 13.75 5.64 26.74
N ASP A 213 12.76 5.64 27.63
CA ASP A 213 12.29 4.43 28.31
C ASP A 213 11.20 3.78 27.43
N GLU A 214 11.61 2.77 26.62
CA GLU A 214 10.72 2.11 25.68
C GLU A 214 9.75 1.17 26.40
N PHE A 215 8.46 1.54 26.39
CA PHE A 215 7.40 0.77 27.05
C PHE A 215 6.78 -0.29 26.13
N LEU A 216 6.52 0.05 24.86
CA LEU A 216 5.94 -0.88 23.87
C LEU A 216 6.29 -0.45 22.44
N GLU A 217 6.10 -1.38 21.50
CA GLU A 217 6.25 -1.14 20.07
C GLU A 217 4.97 -1.60 19.32
N LEU A 218 4.40 -0.72 18.47
CA LEU A 218 3.18 -0.97 17.70
C LEU A 218 3.33 -0.47 16.26
N ASN A 219 2.58 -1.06 15.35
CA ASN A 219 2.50 -0.67 13.94
C ASN A 219 1.23 0.13 13.57
N SER A 220 0.52 0.66 14.55
CA SER A 220 -0.68 1.50 14.37
C SER A 220 -0.48 2.87 14.99
N MET A 221 -0.46 3.91 14.16
CA MET A 221 -0.35 5.30 14.62
C MET A 221 -1.59 5.71 15.43
N GLU A 222 -2.77 5.29 15.01
CA GLU A 222 -4.03 5.59 15.66
C GLU A 222 -4.07 5.03 17.08
N THR A 223 -3.59 3.80 17.26
CA THR A 223 -3.49 3.16 18.57
C THR A 223 -2.46 3.84 19.46
N LEU A 224 -1.30 4.23 18.91
CA LEU A 224 -0.29 4.98 19.66
C LEU A 224 -0.84 6.32 20.14
N VAL A 225 -1.55 7.05 19.27
CA VAL A 225 -2.19 8.33 19.63
C VAL A 225 -3.25 8.14 20.73
N GLU A 226 -4.04 7.07 20.65
CA GLU A 226 -5.03 6.76 21.69
C GLU A 226 -4.37 6.47 23.04
N LEU A 227 -3.27 5.70 23.05
CA LEU A 227 -2.51 5.43 24.27
C LEU A 227 -1.89 6.70 24.86
N VAL A 228 -1.40 7.62 24.02
CA VAL A 228 -0.93 8.93 24.46
C VAL A 228 -2.09 9.71 25.10
N ARG A 229 -3.26 9.75 24.47
CA ARG A 229 -4.47 10.43 25.00
C ARG A 229 -4.87 9.89 26.37
N GLN A 230 -4.72 8.58 26.59
CA GLN A 230 -4.99 7.91 27.87
C GLN A 230 -3.88 8.13 28.92
N GLY A 231 -2.80 8.83 28.58
CA GLY A 231 -1.71 9.13 29.52
C GLY A 231 -0.72 7.97 29.72
N VAL A 232 -0.76 6.92 28.89
CA VAL A 232 0.15 5.76 29.02
C VAL A 232 1.60 6.15 28.75
N GLY A 233 1.84 7.11 27.86
CA GLY A 233 3.19 7.54 27.51
C GLY A 233 3.19 8.63 26.44
N VAL A 234 4.34 8.80 25.78
CA VAL A 234 4.58 9.75 24.72
C VAL A 234 5.11 9.05 23.48
N THR A 235 4.94 9.66 22.31
CA THR A 235 5.44 9.09 21.05
C THR A 235 5.99 10.17 20.11
N VAL A 236 6.70 9.76 19.07
CA VAL A 236 7.07 10.63 17.94
C VAL A 236 6.42 10.07 16.68
N LEU A 237 5.58 10.85 16.03
CA LEU A 237 4.87 10.45 14.82
C LEU A 237 4.85 11.56 13.77
N PRO A 238 4.76 11.21 12.48
CA PRO A 238 4.42 12.18 11.45
C PRO A 238 2.96 12.63 11.62
N HIS A 239 2.67 13.88 11.31
CA HIS A 239 1.33 14.44 11.38
C HIS A 239 0.64 14.39 10.01
N PRO A 240 -0.24 13.40 9.76
CA PRO A 240 -1.05 13.40 8.55
C PRO A 240 -2.02 14.59 8.55
N ALA A 241 -2.14 15.28 7.43
CA ALA A 241 -2.98 16.49 7.31
C ALA A 241 -4.44 16.24 7.73
N ALA A 242 -4.96 15.03 7.51
CA ALA A 242 -6.34 14.63 7.84
C ALA A 242 -6.50 14.05 9.26
N SER A 243 -5.47 14.07 10.11
CA SER A 243 -5.51 13.35 11.40
C SER A 243 -6.32 14.06 12.50
N GLY A 244 -6.56 15.35 12.37
CA GLY A 244 -7.26 16.13 13.42
C GLY A 244 -6.50 16.29 14.74
N TRP A 245 -5.29 15.72 14.89
CA TRP A 245 -4.55 15.72 16.16
C TRP A 245 -4.18 17.12 16.67
N ARG A 246 -4.01 18.09 15.76
CA ARG A 246 -3.68 19.47 16.13
C ARG A 246 -4.76 20.12 17.01
N ASN A 247 -6.00 19.75 16.80
CA ASN A 247 -7.15 20.30 17.49
C ASN A 247 -7.72 19.34 18.56
N ASP A 248 -7.00 18.25 18.85
CA ASP A 248 -7.44 17.27 19.85
C ASP A 248 -7.14 17.80 21.26
N PRO A 249 -8.17 18.03 22.10
CA PRO A 249 -7.99 18.58 23.46
C PRO A 249 -7.26 17.61 24.41
N GLY A 250 -7.20 16.33 24.09
CA GLY A 250 -6.49 15.31 24.85
C GLY A 250 -5.00 15.20 24.54
N LEU A 251 -4.52 15.90 23.52
CA LEU A 251 -3.17 15.82 23.02
C LEU A 251 -2.41 17.15 23.07
N LYS A 252 -1.12 17.06 23.30
CA LYS A 252 -0.17 18.15 23.14
C LYS A 252 0.83 17.78 22.06
N MET A 253 0.85 18.53 20.97
CA MET A 253 1.83 18.40 19.90
C MET A 253 3.04 19.28 20.18
N LEU A 254 4.20 18.67 20.34
CA LEU A 254 5.46 19.33 20.65
C LEU A 254 6.37 19.30 19.44
N PRO A 255 6.78 20.46 18.89
CA PRO A 255 7.68 20.51 17.75
C PRO A 255 9.04 19.90 18.09
N LEU A 256 9.66 19.24 17.13
CA LEU A 256 11.03 18.75 17.28
C LEU A 256 12.03 19.93 17.26
N PRO A 257 13.11 19.86 18.06
CA PRO A 257 14.04 20.98 18.23
C PRO A 257 14.94 21.19 17.02
N GLY A 258 15.25 22.45 16.71
CA GLY A 258 16.25 22.86 15.73
C GLY A 258 16.08 22.24 14.36
N LYS A 259 17.15 21.68 13.79
CA LYS A 259 17.12 21.05 12.47
C LYS A 259 16.25 19.80 12.36
N LEU A 260 15.85 19.22 13.48
CA LEU A 260 14.97 18.03 13.47
C LEU A 260 13.54 18.37 13.08
N SER A 261 13.10 19.62 13.24
CA SER A 261 11.80 20.11 12.76
C SER A 261 11.67 20.05 11.23
N ALA A 262 12.79 19.99 10.51
CA ALA A 262 12.81 19.82 9.05
C ALA A 262 12.74 18.35 8.61
N ILE A 263 12.74 17.40 9.55
CA ILE A 263 12.54 15.99 9.21
C ILE A 263 11.07 15.77 8.91
N VAL A 264 10.79 15.34 7.69
CA VAL A 264 9.44 15.07 7.20
C VAL A 264 9.34 13.63 6.70
N ARG A 265 8.16 13.07 6.79
CA ARG A 265 7.81 11.84 6.11
C ARG A 265 7.25 12.19 4.74
N HIS A 266 7.88 11.71 3.68
CA HIS A 266 7.37 11.86 2.34
C HIS A 266 6.36 10.76 2.02
N ILE A 267 5.19 11.15 1.58
CA ILE A 267 4.14 10.26 1.07
C ILE A 267 4.04 10.46 -0.42
N GLY A 268 4.05 9.37 -1.16
CA GLY A 268 3.95 9.41 -2.61
C GLY A 268 3.20 8.24 -3.19
N MET A 269 2.88 8.35 -4.47
CA MET A 269 2.24 7.30 -5.25
C MET A 269 3.30 6.52 -6.02
N VAL A 270 3.22 5.19 -5.91
CA VAL A 270 3.99 4.25 -6.72
C VAL A 270 3.10 3.72 -7.83
N VAL A 271 3.65 3.71 -9.05
CA VAL A 271 2.98 3.23 -10.27
C VAL A 271 4.01 2.65 -11.23
N ARG A 272 3.62 1.67 -12.02
CA ARG A 272 4.51 1.15 -13.09
C ARG A 272 4.72 2.21 -14.16
N ILE A 273 5.95 2.24 -14.72
CA ILE A 273 6.31 3.18 -15.79
C ILE A 273 5.50 2.86 -17.06
N ASP A 274 5.31 1.56 -17.34
CA ASP A 274 4.57 1.02 -18.48
C ASP A 274 3.10 0.73 -18.17
N HIS A 275 2.48 1.50 -17.25
CA HIS A 275 1.10 1.23 -16.84
C HIS A 275 0.14 1.29 -18.03
N PRO A 276 -0.74 0.26 -18.20
CA PRO A 276 -1.63 0.14 -19.36
C PRO A 276 -2.69 1.25 -19.49
N LYS A 277 -3.02 1.90 -18.38
CA LYS A 277 -4.05 2.94 -18.32
C LYS A 277 -3.44 4.23 -17.73
N PRO A 278 -2.56 4.98 -18.45
CA PRO A 278 -1.88 6.15 -17.89
C PRO A 278 -2.87 7.23 -17.43
N ARG A 279 -3.96 7.44 -18.17
CA ARG A 279 -5.02 8.37 -17.82
C ARG A 279 -5.69 8.05 -16.48
N LEU A 280 -5.91 6.76 -16.17
CA LEU A 280 -6.43 6.34 -14.86
C LEU A 280 -5.53 6.81 -13.72
N ILE A 281 -4.21 6.71 -13.92
CA ILE A 281 -3.23 7.12 -12.92
C ILE A 281 -3.21 8.64 -12.76
N GLU A 282 -3.29 9.39 -13.85
CA GLU A 282 -3.36 10.86 -13.83
C GLU A 282 -4.61 11.33 -13.09
N GLU A 283 -5.79 10.79 -13.43
CA GLU A 283 -7.04 11.14 -12.74
C GLU A 283 -7.04 10.72 -11.27
N LEU A 284 -6.45 9.56 -10.93
CA LEU A 284 -6.29 9.15 -9.54
C LEU A 284 -5.40 10.12 -8.75
N GLN A 285 -4.29 10.59 -9.35
CA GLN A 285 -3.41 11.59 -8.75
C GLN A 285 -4.15 12.89 -8.50
N GLU A 286 -4.91 13.39 -9.47
CA GLU A 286 -5.71 14.61 -9.37
C GLU A 286 -6.75 14.54 -8.24
N VAL A 287 -7.55 13.46 -8.21
CA VAL A 287 -8.61 13.32 -7.19
C VAL A 287 -8.03 13.11 -5.78
N CYS A 288 -6.87 12.47 -5.65
CA CYS A 288 -6.19 12.33 -4.37
C CYS A 288 -5.62 13.67 -3.90
N ALA A 289 -4.98 14.45 -4.78
CA ALA A 289 -4.46 15.78 -4.45
C ALA A 289 -5.60 16.74 -4.02
N ALA A 290 -6.72 16.74 -4.76
CA ALA A 290 -7.90 17.54 -4.42
C ALA A 290 -8.59 17.13 -3.10
N SER A 291 -8.35 15.89 -2.65
CA SER A 291 -8.93 15.38 -1.38
C SER A 291 -8.18 15.85 -0.15
N GLU A 292 -7.01 16.44 -0.29
CA GLU A 292 -6.13 16.91 0.79
C GLU A 292 -6.36 18.38 1.15
N GLY A 293 -6.97 19.17 0.26
CA GLY A 293 -7.21 20.62 0.46
C GLY A 293 -8.45 20.99 1.28
N HIS A 294 -9.20 20.03 1.80
CA HIS A 294 -10.48 20.27 2.52
C HIS A 294 -10.50 19.56 3.89
N GLY A 295 -9.41 19.63 4.64
CA GLY A 295 -9.30 19.12 6.00
C GLY A 295 -9.00 20.21 7.01
#